data_505cc423ea2265e8899e09d7df8f577f
#
_entry.id   505cc423ea2265e8899e09d7df8f577f
#
_cell.length_a   1.000
_cell.length_b   1.000
_cell.length_c   1.000
_cell.angle_alpha   90.00
_cell.angle_beta   90.00
_cell.angle_gamma   90.00
#
_symmetry.space_group_name_H-M   'P 1'
#
loop_
_entity.id
_entity.type
_entity.pdbx_description
1 polymer ?
#
loop_
_entity_poly.entity_id
_entity_poly.type
_entity_poly.pdbx_seq_one_letter_code
_entity_poly.pdbx_strand_id
1 'polypeptide(L)'
;EPENDDLQNRRINREQTPGEVYRNVYPMYVSKTIYEGLRQDDPDRRAMIFTRSGFSGMQRYAAATWSGDVGHDWETLRRQIVGGLGQMATGLPWWTYDAGGFFRPGDQYTNTGYHEQLIRWIQAGTFFPLMRVHGYMSNTEPWRYGEKVEHIIARYLDLRYRLLPYIYSQNAAVSFNGSTLMRPLVMDFPEDRFALEQNYQFMFGPSILVAPVVESGVNRMKVYLPECAAGWVDFWDG
;
A
#
# COMPACT_ATOMS: atom_id res chain seq x y z
N GLU A 1 -0.45 -14.65 14.06
CA GLU A 1 0.67 -13.92 14.69
C GLU A 1 0.66 -14.14 16.18
N PRO A 2 1.78 -14.55 16.81
CA PRO A 2 1.76 -14.78 18.27
C PRO A 2 1.60 -13.45 19.01
N GLU A 3 0.73 -13.45 20.01
CA GLU A 3 0.57 -12.33 20.93
C GLU A 3 1.84 -12.12 21.79
N ASN A 4 1.94 -10.97 22.42
CA ASN A 4 3.12 -10.62 23.22
C ASN A 4 3.51 -11.69 24.24
N ASP A 5 2.50 -12.30 24.85
CA ASP A 5 2.70 -13.26 25.96
C ASP A 5 2.94 -14.69 25.47
N ASP A 6 2.60 -14.99 24.19
CA ASP A 6 2.70 -16.35 23.65
C ASP A 6 4.13 -16.87 23.60
N LEU A 7 5.09 -15.99 23.43
CA LEU A 7 6.51 -16.33 23.33
C LEU A 7 7.30 -16.02 24.60
N GLN A 8 6.69 -15.36 25.60
CA GLN A 8 7.35 -15.14 26.89
C GLN A 8 7.69 -16.45 27.54
N ASN A 9 8.90 -16.53 28.10
CA ASN A 9 9.40 -17.71 28.77
C ASN A 9 9.40 -19.02 27.97
N ARG A 10 9.10 -18.98 26.67
CA ARG A 10 9.22 -20.13 25.78
C ARG A 10 10.60 -20.24 25.20
N ARG A 11 11.01 -21.48 24.97
CA ARG A 11 12.24 -21.81 24.23
C ARG A 11 11.86 -22.38 22.89
N ILE A 12 12.48 -21.87 21.84
CA ILE A 12 12.18 -22.19 20.45
C ILE A 12 13.40 -22.83 19.83
N ASN A 13 13.19 -23.79 18.96
CA ASN A 13 14.19 -24.57 18.25
C ASN A 13 15.02 -25.53 19.15
N ARG A 14 15.92 -26.28 18.48
CA ARG A 14 16.82 -27.24 19.17
C ARG A 14 17.86 -26.55 20.04
N GLU A 15 18.17 -25.28 19.77
CA GLU A 15 19.17 -24.48 20.48
C GLU A 15 18.59 -23.79 21.73
N GLN A 16 17.31 -24.00 22.01
CA GLN A 16 16.62 -23.42 23.16
C GLN A 16 16.66 -21.86 23.17
N THR A 17 16.60 -21.23 21.99
CA THR A 17 16.59 -19.77 21.88
C THR A 17 15.36 -19.18 22.53
N PRO A 18 15.46 -18.07 23.29
CA PRO A 18 14.31 -17.39 23.86
C PRO A 18 13.29 -17.00 22.79
N GLY A 19 12.00 -17.28 23.03
CA GLY A 19 10.94 -17.07 22.05
C GLY A 19 10.77 -15.60 21.65
N GLU A 20 11.00 -14.67 22.56
CA GLU A 20 10.96 -13.23 22.33
C GLU A 20 11.94 -12.75 21.24
N VAL A 21 13.08 -13.44 21.06
CA VAL A 21 14.04 -13.16 19.98
C VAL A 21 13.42 -13.46 18.61
N TYR A 22 12.55 -14.46 18.52
CA TYR A 22 11.89 -14.85 17.28
C TYR A 22 10.65 -14.04 16.94
N ARG A 23 10.09 -13.29 17.88
CA ARG A 23 8.81 -12.62 17.71
C ARG A 23 8.77 -11.73 16.48
N ASN A 24 9.74 -10.85 16.32
CA ASN A 24 9.77 -9.90 15.21
C ASN A 24 10.10 -10.57 13.86
N VAL A 25 10.92 -11.63 13.88
CA VAL A 25 11.30 -12.36 12.67
C VAL A 25 10.32 -13.48 12.30
N TYR A 26 9.38 -13.78 13.17
CA TYR A 26 8.38 -14.85 12.97
C TYR A 26 7.65 -14.77 11.63
N PRO A 27 7.16 -13.59 11.18
CA PRO A 27 6.47 -13.47 9.88
C PRO A 27 7.33 -13.90 8.69
N MET A 28 8.63 -13.67 8.76
CA MET A 28 9.57 -14.09 7.72
C MET A 28 9.64 -15.62 7.62
N TYR A 29 9.71 -16.32 8.75
CA TYR A 29 9.75 -17.79 8.76
C TYR A 29 8.41 -18.40 8.32
N VAL A 30 7.28 -17.80 8.71
CA VAL A 30 5.95 -18.22 8.23
C VAL A 30 5.88 -18.07 6.71
N SER A 31 6.25 -16.90 6.20
CA SER A 31 6.24 -16.63 4.74
C SER A 31 7.20 -17.55 4.00
N LYS A 32 8.39 -17.82 4.55
CA LYS A 32 9.34 -18.78 4.00
C LYS A 32 8.71 -20.17 3.87
N THR A 33 8.14 -20.68 4.95
CA THR A 33 7.56 -22.05 4.98
C THR A 33 6.42 -22.19 3.96
N ILE A 34 5.53 -21.18 3.90
CA ILE A 34 4.43 -21.18 2.92
C ILE A 34 4.96 -21.09 1.49
N TYR A 35 5.93 -20.20 1.24
CA TYR A 35 6.53 -20.04 -0.08
C TYR A 35 7.19 -21.33 -0.57
N GLU A 36 8.04 -21.92 0.27
CA GLU A 36 8.77 -23.15 -0.07
C GLU A 36 7.78 -24.31 -0.30
N GLY A 37 6.72 -24.45 0.52
CA GLY A 37 5.68 -25.44 0.32
C GLY A 37 4.94 -25.26 -1.01
N LEU A 38 4.48 -24.04 -1.32
CA LEU A 38 3.81 -23.75 -2.59
C LEU A 38 4.70 -24.01 -3.81
N ARG A 39 6.00 -23.68 -3.71
CA ARG A 39 6.95 -23.93 -4.81
C ARG A 39 7.32 -25.40 -4.94
N GLN A 40 7.24 -26.17 -3.87
CA GLN A 40 7.44 -27.63 -3.91
C GLN A 40 6.22 -28.33 -4.50
N ASP A 41 5.02 -27.86 -4.17
CA ASP A 41 3.76 -28.43 -4.65
C ASP A 41 3.55 -28.18 -6.16
N ASP A 42 3.81 -26.94 -6.59
CA ASP A 42 3.74 -26.55 -8.01
C ASP A 42 4.89 -25.61 -8.40
N PRO A 43 6.02 -26.16 -8.89
CA PRO A 43 7.22 -25.39 -9.23
C PRO A 43 7.02 -24.43 -10.42
N ASP A 44 6.05 -24.68 -11.28
CA ASP A 44 5.76 -23.86 -12.46
C ASP A 44 4.87 -22.66 -12.12
N ARG A 45 4.17 -22.71 -11.00
CA ARG A 45 3.29 -21.64 -10.55
C ARG A 45 4.01 -20.63 -9.66
N ARG A 46 3.84 -19.34 -9.96
CA ARG A 46 4.35 -18.27 -9.08
C ARG A 46 3.58 -18.24 -7.78
N ALA A 47 4.30 -18.25 -6.65
CA ALA A 47 3.70 -18.06 -5.34
C ALA A 47 3.39 -16.57 -5.10
N MET A 48 2.32 -16.29 -4.38
CA MET A 48 2.00 -14.98 -3.81
C MET A 48 1.43 -15.21 -2.41
N ILE A 49 1.99 -14.50 -1.45
CA ILE A 49 1.53 -14.51 -0.06
C ILE A 49 1.01 -13.10 0.27
N PHE A 50 -0.13 -13.03 0.91
CA PHE A 50 -0.67 -11.79 1.45
C PHE A 50 -0.81 -11.95 2.95
N THR A 51 -0.06 -11.17 3.71
CA THR A 51 0.08 -11.31 5.16
C THR A 51 0.05 -9.96 5.87
N ARG A 52 -0.43 -9.96 7.11
CA ARG A 52 -0.56 -8.74 7.92
C ARG A 52 0.77 -8.27 8.49
N SER A 53 1.67 -9.19 8.78
CA SER A 53 2.93 -8.91 9.45
C SER A 53 4.09 -8.92 8.49
N GLY A 54 5.06 -8.04 8.71
CA GLY A 54 6.24 -7.88 7.90
C GLY A 54 7.53 -7.94 8.71
N PHE A 55 8.59 -8.39 8.05
CA PHE A 55 9.97 -8.29 8.54
C PHE A 55 10.91 -8.15 7.34
N SER A 56 12.00 -7.42 7.53
CA SER A 56 13.02 -7.22 6.49
C SER A 56 13.51 -8.55 5.92
N GLY A 57 13.54 -8.66 4.60
CA GLY A 57 13.96 -9.86 3.89
C GLY A 57 12.83 -10.79 3.45
N MET A 58 11.58 -10.60 3.93
CA MET A 58 10.46 -11.45 3.52
C MET A 58 9.97 -11.21 2.09
N GLN A 59 10.36 -10.11 1.46
CA GLN A 59 10.08 -9.85 0.04
C GLN A 59 10.59 -10.95 -0.88
N ARG A 60 11.65 -11.68 -0.49
CA ARG A 60 12.16 -12.85 -1.23
C ARG A 60 11.21 -14.03 -1.29
N TYR A 61 10.21 -14.05 -0.42
CA TYR A 61 9.20 -15.09 -0.33
C TYR A 61 7.86 -14.67 -0.95
N ALA A 62 7.89 -13.73 -1.89
CA ALA A 62 6.71 -13.20 -2.59
C ALA A 62 5.60 -12.74 -1.63
N ALA A 63 5.98 -12.18 -0.48
CA ALA A 63 5.06 -11.72 0.54
C ALA A 63 4.72 -10.24 0.35
N ALA A 64 3.44 -9.97 0.22
CA ALA A 64 2.85 -8.64 0.25
C ALA A 64 2.15 -8.41 1.60
N THR A 65 2.10 -7.17 2.04
CA THR A 65 1.51 -6.80 3.33
C THR A 65 0.44 -5.72 3.20
N TRP A 66 -0.37 -5.57 4.25
CA TRP A 66 -1.28 -4.42 4.40
C TRP A 66 -1.26 -3.92 5.85
N SER A 67 -1.81 -2.76 6.07
CA SER A 67 -1.79 -2.06 7.36
C SER A 67 -2.65 -2.68 8.47
N GLY A 68 -3.42 -3.72 8.18
CA GLY A 68 -4.34 -4.31 9.14
C GLY A 68 -5.67 -3.55 9.26
N ASP A 69 -6.33 -3.72 10.39
CA ASP A 69 -7.69 -3.26 10.66
C ASP A 69 -7.67 -1.79 11.12
N VAL A 70 -7.69 -0.88 10.18
CA VAL A 70 -7.59 0.56 10.43
C VAL A 70 -8.94 1.27 10.33
N GLY A 71 -9.04 2.46 10.91
CA GLY A 71 -10.19 3.37 10.75
C GLY A 71 -10.29 3.94 9.33
N HIS A 72 -11.28 4.81 9.13
CA HIS A 72 -11.59 5.36 7.80
C HIS A 72 -11.32 6.85 7.66
N ASP A 73 -11.04 7.55 8.77
CA ASP A 73 -10.95 9.01 8.81
C ASP A 73 -9.75 9.58 8.03
N TRP A 74 -9.74 10.90 7.87
CA TRP A 74 -8.71 11.62 7.11
C TRP A 74 -7.31 11.48 7.71
N GLU A 75 -7.21 11.45 9.03
CA GLU A 75 -5.93 11.25 9.70
C GLU A 75 -5.39 9.85 9.45
N THR A 76 -6.27 8.87 9.47
CA THR A 76 -5.90 7.50 9.11
C THR A 76 -5.42 7.42 7.67
N LEU A 77 -6.10 8.04 6.70
CA LEU A 77 -5.64 8.09 5.30
C LEU A 77 -4.22 8.67 5.19
N ARG A 78 -3.96 9.80 5.86
CA ARG A 78 -2.63 10.43 5.89
C ARG A 78 -1.57 9.48 6.43
N ARG A 79 -1.84 8.84 7.57
CA ARG A 79 -0.93 7.86 8.19
C ARG A 79 -0.70 6.64 7.31
N GLN A 80 -1.70 6.20 6.57
CA GLN A 80 -1.56 5.07 5.66
C GLN A 80 -0.63 5.39 4.48
N ILE A 81 -0.73 6.58 3.90
CA ILE A 81 0.18 7.00 2.83
C ILE A 81 1.62 7.04 3.34
N VAL A 82 1.85 7.71 4.48
CA VAL A 82 3.19 7.79 5.10
C VAL A 82 3.72 6.40 5.48
N GLY A 83 2.85 5.56 6.07
CA GLY A 83 3.20 4.18 6.43
C GLY A 83 3.59 3.33 5.22
N GLY A 84 2.86 3.46 4.11
CA GLY A 84 3.19 2.80 2.84
C GLY A 84 4.55 3.25 2.28
N LEU A 85 4.81 4.54 2.28
CA LEU A 85 6.11 5.09 1.87
C LEU A 85 7.24 4.58 2.76
N GLY A 86 7.01 4.48 4.08
CA GLY A 86 7.96 3.89 5.02
C GLY A 86 8.23 2.41 4.73
N GLN A 87 7.20 1.62 4.42
CA GLN A 87 7.35 0.21 4.02
C GLN A 87 8.23 0.08 2.77
N MET A 88 7.98 0.91 1.76
CA MET A 88 8.79 0.91 0.55
C MET A 88 10.25 1.24 0.86
N ALA A 89 10.50 2.25 1.69
CA ALA A 89 11.86 2.66 2.08
C ALA A 89 12.60 1.57 2.88
N THR A 90 11.89 0.66 3.56
CA THR A 90 12.50 -0.50 4.25
C THR A 90 12.75 -1.71 3.35
N GLY A 91 12.46 -1.62 2.05
CA GLY A 91 12.63 -2.70 1.09
C GLY A 91 11.52 -3.75 1.10
N LEU A 92 10.33 -3.41 1.61
CA LEU A 92 9.11 -4.22 1.50
C LEU A 92 8.21 -3.64 0.40
N PRO A 93 8.38 -4.04 -0.88
CA PRO A 93 7.88 -3.29 -2.03
C PRO A 93 6.40 -3.52 -2.34
N TRP A 94 5.77 -4.51 -1.73
CA TRP A 94 4.37 -4.85 -2.01
C TRP A 94 3.52 -4.63 -0.77
N TRP A 95 2.81 -3.53 -0.80
CA TRP A 95 1.97 -3.08 0.30
C TRP A 95 0.66 -2.47 -0.21
N THR A 96 -0.35 -2.49 0.64
CA THR A 96 -1.64 -1.83 0.43
C THR A 96 -2.30 -1.48 1.76
N TYR A 97 -3.50 -0.94 1.65
CA TYR A 97 -4.45 -0.74 2.75
C TYR A 97 -5.86 -1.22 2.36
N ASP A 98 -6.76 -1.22 3.30
CA ASP A 98 -8.19 -1.43 3.05
C ASP A 98 -8.80 -0.08 2.66
N ALA A 99 -8.99 0.17 1.35
CA ALA A 99 -9.49 1.44 0.87
C ALA A 99 -10.88 1.77 1.44
N GLY A 100 -11.01 2.96 2.03
CA GLY A 100 -12.18 3.40 2.76
C GLY A 100 -12.17 3.01 4.24
N GLY A 101 -11.09 2.37 4.72
CA GLY A 101 -10.95 1.87 6.09
C GLY A 101 -11.57 0.50 6.29
N PHE A 102 -10.95 -0.32 7.16
CA PHE A 102 -11.53 -1.59 7.60
C PHE A 102 -12.75 -1.36 8.50
N PHE A 103 -12.61 -0.48 9.50
CA PHE A 103 -13.73 -0.04 10.32
C PHE A 103 -14.38 1.19 9.68
N ARG A 104 -15.58 1.01 9.15
CA ARG A 104 -16.37 2.05 8.48
C ARG A 104 -17.43 2.62 9.42
N PRO A 105 -17.94 3.83 9.15
CA PRO A 105 -19.08 4.36 9.92
C PRO A 105 -20.33 3.51 9.66
N GLY A 106 -21.21 3.41 10.67
CA GLY A 106 -22.41 2.60 10.56
C GLY A 106 -23.41 3.09 9.49
N ASP A 107 -23.36 4.39 9.18
CA ASP A 107 -24.19 5.08 8.18
C ASP A 107 -23.49 5.24 6.81
N GLN A 108 -22.47 4.50 6.54
CA GLN A 108 -21.55 4.60 5.38
C GLN A 108 -22.24 4.75 4.02
N TYR A 109 -23.42 4.15 3.83
CA TYR A 109 -24.11 4.17 2.54
C TYR A 109 -24.90 5.47 2.29
N THR A 110 -25.15 6.27 3.33
CA THR A 110 -25.89 7.53 3.26
C THR A 110 -25.07 8.75 3.68
N ASN A 111 -23.93 8.54 4.31
CA ASN A 111 -23.05 9.58 4.81
C ASN A 111 -22.21 10.18 3.68
N THR A 112 -22.58 11.37 3.22
CA THR A 112 -21.89 12.06 2.11
C THR A 112 -20.46 12.46 2.46
N GLY A 113 -20.14 12.72 3.72
CA GLY A 113 -18.79 12.99 4.19
C GLY A 113 -17.90 11.74 4.06
N TYR A 114 -18.45 10.58 4.41
CA TYR A 114 -17.74 9.31 4.19
C TYR A 114 -17.61 8.97 2.70
N HIS A 115 -18.59 9.32 1.86
CA HIS A 115 -18.49 9.12 0.42
C HIS A 115 -17.28 9.86 -0.17
N GLU A 116 -17.04 11.11 0.27
CA GLU A 116 -15.84 11.84 -0.13
C GLU A 116 -14.57 11.12 0.35
N GLN A 117 -14.51 10.71 1.61
CA GLN A 117 -13.38 9.94 2.15
C GLN A 117 -13.11 8.69 1.32
N LEU A 118 -14.13 7.86 1.08
CA LEU A 118 -14.01 6.63 0.29
C LEU A 118 -13.41 6.89 -1.10
N ILE A 119 -13.91 7.93 -1.78
CA ILE A 119 -13.38 8.34 -3.09
C ILE A 119 -11.88 8.67 -2.98
N ARG A 120 -11.46 9.45 -1.98
CA ARG A 120 -10.06 9.83 -1.82
C ARG A 120 -9.14 8.64 -1.47
N TRP A 121 -9.64 7.72 -0.67
CA TRP A 121 -8.95 6.45 -0.44
C TRP A 121 -8.75 5.66 -1.74
N ILE A 122 -9.78 5.54 -2.56
CA ILE A 122 -9.70 4.84 -3.85
C ILE A 122 -8.73 5.56 -4.80
N GLN A 123 -8.78 6.88 -4.86
CA GLN A 123 -7.90 7.69 -5.69
C GLN A 123 -6.43 7.47 -5.33
N ALA A 124 -6.08 7.55 -4.05
CA ALA A 124 -4.71 7.29 -3.61
C ALA A 124 -4.30 5.82 -3.84
N GLY A 125 -5.18 4.87 -3.52
CA GLY A 125 -4.93 3.43 -3.68
C GLY A 125 -4.75 2.97 -5.12
N THR A 126 -5.27 3.72 -6.09
CA THR A 126 -5.03 3.49 -7.52
C THR A 126 -3.55 3.49 -7.86
N PHE A 127 -2.76 4.30 -7.14
CA PHE A 127 -1.32 4.44 -7.31
C PHE A 127 -0.51 3.73 -6.20
N PHE A 128 -1.06 2.68 -5.63
CA PHE A 128 -0.32 1.82 -4.71
C PHE A 128 0.14 0.54 -5.42
N PRO A 129 1.17 -0.14 -4.92
CA PRO A 129 1.63 -1.40 -5.50
C PRO A 129 0.51 -2.43 -5.64
N LEU A 130 -0.31 -2.56 -4.62
CA LEU A 130 -1.55 -3.35 -4.64
C LEU A 130 -2.74 -2.41 -4.41
N MET A 131 -3.86 -2.69 -5.07
CA MET A 131 -5.12 -1.99 -4.85
C MET A 131 -6.13 -2.95 -4.27
N ARG A 132 -6.71 -2.60 -3.13
CA ARG A 132 -7.68 -3.42 -2.42
C ARG A 132 -8.79 -2.56 -1.84
N VAL A 133 -10.02 -3.03 -1.96
CA VAL A 133 -11.18 -2.51 -1.23
C VAL A 133 -11.64 -3.58 -0.27
N HIS A 134 -11.70 -3.27 1.01
CA HIS A 134 -12.13 -4.21 2.04
C HIS A 134 -12.69 -3.45 3.24
N GLY A 135 -13.60 -4.05 4.01
CA GLY A 135 -14.18 -3.47 5.20
C GLY A 135 -14.88 -4.52 6.07
N TYR A 136 -14.84 -4.30 7.39
CA TYR A 136 -15.49 -5.18 8.37
C TYR A 136 -17.01 -5.07 8.28
N MET A 137 -17.66 -6.21 8.17
CA MET A 137 -19.13 -6.35 8.12
C MET A 137 -19.82 -5.32 7.19
N SER A 138 -19.20 -4.99 6.06
CA SER A 138 -19.74 -4.02 5.12
C SER A 138 -19.63 -4.50 3.68
N ASN A 139 -20.65 -4.17 2.91
CA ASN A 139 -20.60 -4.31 1.46
C ASN A 139 -19.71 -3.22 0.91
N THR A 140 -18.74 -3.60 0.09
CA THR A 140 -17.70 -2.70 -0.42
C THR A 140 -17.88 -2.35 -1.89
N GLU A 141 -18.93 -2.87 -2.51
CA GLU A 141 -19.23 -2.67 -3.92
C GLU A 141 -19.62 -1.20 -4.19
N PRO A 142 -19.06 -0.58 -5.24
CA PRO A 142 -19.24 0.84 -5.53
C PRO A 142 -20.71 1.29 -5.65
N TRP A 143 -21.55 0.46 -6.21
CA TRP A 143 -22.98 0.77 -6.41
C TRP A 143 -23.79 0.92 -5.11
N ARG A 144 -23.26 0.49 -3.97
CA ARG A 144 -23.89 0.64 -2.66
C ARG A 144 -23.84 2.09 -2.15
N TYR A 145 -22.98 2.91 -2.70
CA TYR A 145 -22.73 4.30 -2.27
C TYR A 145 -23.41 5.34 -3.16
N GLY A 146 -24.25 4.90 -4.09
CA GLY A 146 -25.00 5.73 -5.02
C GLY A 146 -24.23 6.04 -6.32
N GLU A 147 -24.97 6.39 -7.34
CA GLU A 147 -24.52 6.52 -8.73
C GLU A 147 -23.30 7.45 -8.91
N LYS A 148 -23.29 8.60 -8.22
CA LYS A 148 -22.17 9.55 -8.31
C LYS A 148 -20.85 8.93 -7.79
N VAL A 149 -20.90 8.23 -6.67
CA VAL A 149 -19.73 7.59 -6.07
C VAL A 149 -19.27 6.43 -6.94
N GLU A 150 -20.19 5.61 -7.39
CA GLU A 150 -19.96 4.50 -8.31
C GLU A 150 -19.22 4.96 -9.57
N HIS A 151 -19.74 6.00 -10.22
CA HIS A 151 -19.15 6.54 -11.44
C HIS A 151 -17.71 7.02 -11.23
N ILE A 152 -17.43 7.73 -10.13
CA ILE A 152 -16.07 8.19 -9.83
C ILE A 152 -15.15 7.00 -9.56
N ILE A 153 -15.58 6.04 -8.74
CA ILE A 153 -14.78 4.85 -8.42
C ILE A 153 -14.50 4.04 -9.71
N ALA A 154 -15.50 3.84 -10.55
CA ALA A 154 -15.34 3.12 -11.81
C ALA A 154 -14.26 3.73 -12.72
N ARG A 155 -14.20 5.07 -12.81
CA ARG A 155 -13.14 5.77 -13.57
C ARG A 155 -11.73 5.47 -13.02
N TYR A 156 -11.57 5.41 -11.70
CA TYR A 156 -10.27 5.08 -11.10
C TYR A 156 -9.91 3.60 -11.21
N LEU A 157 -10.90 2.72 -11.18
CA LEU A 157 -10.69 1.30 -11.49
C LEU A 157 -10.27 1.11 -12.96
N ASP A 158 -10.95 1.78 -13.90
CA ASP A 158 -10.55 1.77 -15.31
C ASP A 158 -9.12 2.29 -15.49
N LEU A 159 -8.78 3.42 -14.87
CA LEU A 159 -7.42 3.93 -14.86
C LEU A 159 -6.42 2.89 -14.31
N ARG A 160 -6.74 2.24 -13.21
CA ARG A 160 -5.89 1.19 -12.65
C ARG A 160 -5.64 0.06 -13.63
N TYR A 161 -6.68 -0.39 -14.35
CA TYR A 161 -6.54 -1.42 -15.38
C TYR A 161 -5.70 -0.96 -16.55
N ARG A 162 -5.85 0.28 -16.99
CA ARG A 162 -5.00 0.89 -18.04
C ARG A 162 -3.54 1.00 -17.62
N LEU A 163 -3.28 1.20 -16.34
CA LEU A 163 -1.92 1.25 -15.77
C LEU A 163 -1.30 -0.15 -15.56
N LEU A 164 -2.04 -1.25 -15.69
CA LEU A 164 -1.50 -2.59 -15.42
C LEU A 164 -0.22 -2.92 -16.19
N PRO A 165 -0.06 -2.61 -17.48
CA PRO A 165 1.19 -2.87 -18.18
C PRO A 165 2.37 -2.10 -17.57
N TYR A 166 2.16 -0.84 -17.20
CA TYR A 166 3.16 -0.02 -16.50
C TYR A 166 3.52 -0.63 -15.13
N ILE A 167 2.50 -0.94 -14.32
CA ILE A 167 2.68 -1.54 -12.99
C ILE A 167 3.41 -2.86 -13.09
N TYR A 168 3.06 -3.71 -14.04
CA TYR A 168 3.71 -5.00 -14.25
C TYR A 168 5.20 -4.83 -14.63
N SER A 169 5.49 -3.89 -15.52
CA SER A 169 6.86 -3.58 -15.92
C SER A 169 7.69 -3.03 -14.76
N GLN A 170 7.12 -2.16 -13.92
CA GLN A 170 7.81 -1.67 -12.73
C GLN A 170 8.01 -2.75 -11.66
N ASN A 171 7.07 -3.68 -11.51
CA ASN A 171 7.25 -4.84 -10.64
C ASN A 171 8.37 -5.80 -11.13
N ALA A 172 8.66 -5.83 -12.41
CA ALA A 172 9.87 -6.50 -12.91
C ALA A 172 11.14 -5.82 -12.37
N ALA A 173 11.20 -4.49 -12.38
CA ALA A 173 12.32 -3.73 -11.79
C ALA A 173 12.44 -3.97 -10.27
N VAL A 174 11.33 -4.13 -9.55
CA VAL A 174 11.34 -4.55 -8.13
C VAL A 174 12.06 -5.90 -7.98
N SER A 175 11.72 -6.87 -8.81
CA SER A 175 12.26 -8.24 -8.70
C SER A 175 13.72 -8.35 -9.14
N PHE A 176 14.10 -7.62 -10.20
CA PHE A 176 15.45 -7.75 -10.79
C PHE A 176 16.46 -6.75 -10.23
N ASN A 177 16.01 -5.56 -9.83
CA ASN A 177 16.89 -4.45 -9.45
C ASN A 177 16.75 -4.05 -7.98
N GLY A 178 15.85 -4.67 -7.21
CA GLY A 178 15.57 -4.26 -5.83
C GLY A 178 14.90 -2.89 -5.72
N SER A 179 14.25 -2.41 -6.77
CA SER A 179 13.51 -1.16 -6.81
C SER A 179 12.22 -1.23 -5.98
N THR A 180 11.50 -0.13 -5.90
CA THR A 180 10.14 -0.10 -5.36
C THR A 180 9.24 0.77 -6.25
N LEU A 181 7.96 0.38 -6.37
CA LEU A 181 7.02 1.08 -7.25
C LEU A 181 6.56 2.42 -6.66
N MET A 182 6.28 2.45 -5.36
CA MET A 182 5.87 3.66 -4.64
C MET A 182 7.06 4.19 -3.85
N ARG A 183 7.51 5.43 -4.12
CA ARG A 183 8.71 5.99 -3.52
C ARG A 183 8.47 7.39 -2.96
N PRO A 184 8.87 7.71 -1.72
CA PRO A 184 8.88 9.08 -1.25
C PRO A 184 9.80 9.92 -2.13
N LEU A 185 9.46 11.19 -2.35
CA LEU A 185 10.21 12.06 -3.28
C LEU A 185 11.71 12.13 -2.98
N VAL A 186 12.09 12.04 -1.70
CA VAL A 186 13.49 12.05 -1.28
C VAL A 186 14.33 10.92 -1.89
N MET A 187 13.72 9.80 -2.27
CA MET A 187 14.47 8.70 -2.90
C MET A 187 14.87 9.00 -4.34
N ASP A 188 14.09 9.80 -5.05
CA ASP A 188 14.35 10.18 -6.44
C ASP A 188 15.03 11.56 -6.54
N PHE A 189 14.86 12.42 -5.52
CA PHE A 189 15.37 13.79 -5.47
C PHE A 189 16.10 14.06 -4.14
N PRO A 190 17.20 13.34 -3.83
CA PRO A 190 17.84 13.40 -2.51
C PRO A 190 18.49 14.75 -2.19
N GLU A 191 18.88 15.50 -3.22
CA GLU A 191 19.50 16.82 -3.05
C GLU A 191 18.45 17.96 -2.97
N ASP A 192 17.19 17.65 -3.20
CA ASP A 192 16.11 18.62 -3.17
C ASP A 192 15.53 18.73 -1.76
N ARG A 193 15.88 19.83 -1.08
CA ARG A 193 15.44 20.11 0.29
C ARG A 193 13.90 20.11 0.43
N PHE A 194 13.17 20.60 -0.58
CA PHE A 194 11.72 20.67 -0.51
C PHE A 194 11.07 19.32 -0.77
N ALA A 195 11.74 18.41 -1.46
CA ALA A 195 11.29 17.02 -1.60
C ALA A 195 11.21 16.29 -0.25
N LEU A 196 12.11 16.62 0.69
CA LEU A 196 12.09 16.08 2.06
C LEU A 196 10.86 16.49 2.87
N GLU A 197 10.25 17.62 2.54
CA GLU A 197 9.11 18.19 3.26
C GLU A 197 7.76 17.62 2.74
N GLN A 198 7.77 16.86 1.64
CA GLN A 198 6.56 16.34 1.00
C GLN A 198 6.13 15.01 1.61
N ASN A 199 5.32 15.05 2.65
CA ASN A 199 4.88 13.85 3.39
C ASN A 199 3.92 12.94 2.61
N TYR A 200 3.14 13.48 1.68
CA TYR A 200 2.06 12.76 1.00
C TYR A 200 2.27 12.61 -0.50
N GLN A 201 3.17 13.40 -1.10
CA GLN A 201 3.53 13.26 -2.49
C GLN A 201 4.56 12.14 -2.66
N PHE A 202 4.44 11.39 -3.74
CA PHE A 202 5.35 10.29 -4.02
C PHE A 202 5.46 10.01 -5.52
N MET A 203 6.54 9.34 -5.90
CA MET A 203 6.69 8.78 -7.24
C MET A 203 6.04 7.40 -7.29
N PHE A 204 5.26 7.17 -8.34
CA PHE A 204 4.73 5.87 -8.70
C PHE A 204 5.47 5.37 -9.95
N GLY A 205 6.46 4.52 -9.75
CA GLY A 205 7.46 4.25 -10.77
C GLY A 205 8.28 5.52 -11.12
N PRO A 206 9.09 5.49 -12.17
CA PRO A 206 9.98 6.60 -12.51
C PRO A 206 9.28 7.80 -13.16
N SER A 207 8.02 7.68 -13.58
CA SER A 207 7.41 8.63 -14.51
C SER A 207 6.15 9.33 -14.00
N ILE A 208 5.57 8.89 -12.87
CA ILE A 208 4.31 9.45 -12.38
C ILE A 208 4.52 10.00 -10.98
N LEU A 209 4.34 11.32 -10.81
CA LEU A 209 4.24 11.96 -9.51
C LEU A 209 2.78 11.96 -9.06
N VAL A 210 2.53 11.49 -7.86
CA VAL A 210 1.20 11.39 -7.27
C VAL A 210 1.10 12.34 -6.10
N ALA A 211 0.06 13.17 -6.10
CA ALA A 211 -0.26 14.12 -5.03
C ALA A 211 -1.71 13.86 -4.57
N PRO A 212 -1.94 12.94 -3.62
CA PRO A 212 -3.29 12.59 -3.19
C PRO A 212 -3.92 13.73 -2.39
N VAL A 213 -5.23 13.94 -2.56
CA VAL A 213 -6.00 14.82 -1.70
C VAL A 213 -6.29 14.09 -0.38
N VAL A 214 -5.84 14.66 0.71
CA VAL A 214 -5.88 14.04 2.06
C VAL A 214 -6.69 14.86 3.07
N GLU A 215 -7.54 15.78 2.58
CA GLU A 215 -8.38 16.65 3.39
C GLU A 215 -9.77 16.76 2.77
N SER A 216 -10.79 17.02 3.61
CA SER A 216 -12.16 17.17 3.18
C SER A 216 -12.40 18.52 2.48
N GLY A 217 -13.27 18.52 1.47
CA GLY A 217 -13.76 19.72 0.80
C GLY A 217 -12.72 20.45 -0.06
N VAL A 218 -11.57 19.84 -0.29
CA VAL A 218 -10.47 20.45 -1.07
C VAL A 218 -10.77 20.34 -2.57
N ASN A 219 -10.86 21.50 -3.22
CA ASN A 219 -11.04 21.61 -4.66
C ASN A 219 -9.75 22.02 -5.41
N ARG A 220 -8.77 22.54 -4.69
CA ARG A 220 -7.46 22.93 -5.23
C ARG A 220 -6.39 22.68 -4.18
N MET A 221 -5.25 22.16 -4.59
CA MET A 221 -4.10 21.97 -3.71
C MET A 221 -2.82 22.40 -4.41
N LYS A 222 -1.83 22.78 -3.61
CA LYS A 222 -0.48 23.02 -4.13
C LYS A 222 0.22 21.67 -4.29
N VAL A 223 0.83 21.46 -5.44
CA VAL A 223 1.67 20.31 -5.73
C VAL A 223 3.10 20.80 -5.90
N TYR A 224 4.01 20.21 -5.15
CA TYR A 224 5.43 20.47 -5.34
C TYR A 224 5.94 19.64 -6.51
N LEU A 225 6.59 20.28 -7.44
CA LEU A 225 7.22 19.63 -8.61
C LEU A 225 8.73 19.79 -8.48
N PRO A 226 9.47 18.72 -8.12
CA PRO A 226 10.93 18.78 -8.08
C PRO A 226 11.52 19.15 -9.43
N GLU A 227 12.70 19.76 -9.43
CA GLU A 227 13.39 20.09 -10.67
C GLU A 227 13.69 18.81 -11.47
N CYS A 228 13.26 18.80 -12.72
CA CYS A 228 13.44 17.69 -13.65
C CYS A 228 13.78 18.22 -15.03
N ALA A 229 14.87 17.72 -15.62
CA ALA A 229 15.35 18.18 -16.93
C ALA A 229 14.30 18.00 -18.05
N ALA A 230 13.46 16.98 -17.97
CA ALA A 230 12.38 16.73 -18.92
C ALA A 230 11.12 17.60 -18.68
N GLY A 231 11.06 18.30 -17.55
CA GLY A 231 9.85 18.99 -17.09
C GLY A 231 8.76 18.03 -16.59
N TRP A 232 7.62 18.59 -16.22
CA TRP A 232 6.43 17.87 -15.78
C TRP A 232 5.26 18.16 -16.73
N VAL A 233 4.48 17.15 -17.01
CA VAL A 233 3.28 17.24 -17.84
C VAL A 233 2.08 16.83 -17.00
N ASP A 234 0.96 17.55 -17.16
CA ASP A 234 -0.28 17.16 -16.50
C ASP A 234 -0.74 15.79 -17.02
N PHE A 235 -0.99 14.87 -16.09
CA PHE A 235 -1.35 13.50 -16.44
C PHE A 235 -2.74 13.39 -17.10
N TRP A 236 -3.63 14.35 -16.84
CA TRP A 236 -5.01 14.30 -17.26
C TRP A 236 -5.26 15.02 -18.60
N ASP A 237 -4.54 16.10 -18.81
CA ASP A 237 -4.76 17.00 -19.94
C ASP A 237 -3.67 16.91 -21.02
N GLY A 238 -2.52 16.28 -20.73
CA GLY A 238 -1.41 16.05 -21.67
C GLY A 238 -0.41 17.19 -21.71
#